data_8a6c039322f8102d2ad41776cbb8713f
#
_entry.id   8a6c039322f8102d2ad41776cbb8713f
#
_cell.length_a   1.000
_cell.length_b   1.000
_cell.length_c   1.000
_cell.angle_alpha   90.00
_cell.angle_beta   90.00
_cell.angle_gamma   90.00
#
_symmetry.space_group_name_H-M   'P 1'
#
loop_
_entity.id
_entity.type
_entity.pdbx_description
1 polymer ?
#
loop_
_entity_poly.entity_id
_entity_poly.type
_entity_poly.pdbx_seq_one_letter_code
_entity_poly.pdbx_strand_id
1 'polypeptide(L)'
;TWGHYFGDIVIKRLSLVLSAYVGESDLLSRFGGEEFVMVFWDCDAQTGKQRMDMMREAFGRVVFQVTPEETRQFSFSGGLATFPECKSENELFLRADEQLYQAKQNGRNQICG
;
A
#
# COMPACT_ATOMS: atom_id res chain seq x y z
N THR A 1 -21.55 -12.65 -5.81
CA THR A 1 -21.15 -13.47 -4.67
C THR A 1 -20.60 -12.60 -3.54
N TRP A 2 -20.55 -13.18 -2.38
CA TRP A 2 -20.02 -12.48 -1.21
C TRP A 2 -18.55 -12.06 -1.43
N GLY A 3 -17.78 -12.81 -2.22
CA GLY A 3 -16.37 -12.52 -2.44
C GLY A 3 -16.12 -11.19 -3.12
N HIS A 4 -16.91 -10.86 -4.14
CA HIS A 4 -16.77 -9.59 -4.85
C HIS A 4 -17.18 -8.41 -3.95
N TYR A 5 -18.29 -8.53 -3.27
CA TYR A 5 -18.76 -7.51 -2.33
C TYR A 5 -17.79 -7.35 -1.16
N PHE A 6 -17.29 -8.46 -0.65
CA PHE A 6 -16.34 -8.45 0.47
C PHE A 6 -15.01 -7.79 0.06
N GLY A 7 -14.56 -8.01 -1.17
CA GLY A 7 -13.36 -7.37 -1.69
C GLY A 7 -13.48 -5.85 -1.66
N ASP A 8 -14.63 -5.30 -1.99
CA ASP A 8 -14.86 -3.85 -1.91
C ASP A 8 -14.76 -3.34 -0.47
N ILE A 9 -15.26 -4.11 0.50
CA ILE A 9 -15.17 -3.74 1.92
C ILE A 9 -13.70 -3.70 2.35
N VAL A 10 -12.91 -4.68 1.96
CA VAL A 10 -11.49 -4.75 2.29
C VAL A 10 -10.74 -3.56 1.70
N ILE A 11 -11.00 -3.23 0.43
CA ILE A 11 -10.34 -2.11 -0.25
C ILE A 11 -10.73 -0.78 0.40
N LYS A 12 -11.98 -0.60 0.76
CA LYS A 12 -12.42 0.61 1.46
C LYS A 12 -11.71 0.77 2.80
N ARG A 13 -11.57 -0.32 3.54
CA ARG A 13 -10.87 -0.28 4.81
C ARG A 13 -9.40 0.03 4.63
N LEU A 14 -8.77 -0.57 3.61
CA LEU A 14 -7.38 -0.26 3.27
C LEU A 14 -7.22 1.23 2.97
N SER A 15 -8.11 1.79 2.18
CA SER A 15 -8.08 3.22 1.87
C SER A 15 -8.13 4.08 3.14
N LEU A 16 -8.98 3.72 4.10
CA LEU A 16 -9.08 4.43 5.37
C LEU A 16 -7.78 4.32 6.18
N VAL A 17 -7.20 3.15 6.24
CA VAL A 17 -5.93 2.94 6.95
C VAL A 17 -4.83 3.77 6.32
N LEU A 18 -4.69 3.71 4.99
CA LEU A 18 -3.67 4.49 4.28
C LEU A 18 -3.86 5.99 4.51
N SER A 19 -5.11 6.47 4.44
CA SER A 19 -5.44 7.88 4.65
C SER A 19 -5.03 8.38 6.03
N ALA A 20 -5.09 7.53 7.04
CA ALA A 20 -4.73 7.90 8.39
C ALA A 20 -3.22 8.13 8.56
N TYR A 21 -2.40 7.60 7.66
CA TYR A 21 -0.95 7.69 7.75
C TYR A 21 -0.32 8.67 6.77
N VAL A 22 -1.09 9.22 5.83
CA VAL A 22 -0.55 10.25 4.92
C VAL A 22 -0.77 11.63 5.54
N GLY A 23 0.19 12.53 5.31
CA GLY A 23 0.14 13.90 5.80
C GLY A 23 -0.69 14.80 4.88
N GLU A 24 -0.92 16.04 5.34
CA GLU A 24 -1.71 17.00 4.56
C GLU A 24 -1.11 17.32 3.20
N SER A 25 0.23 17.33 3.11
CA SER A 25 0.94 17.64 1.87
C SER A 25 1.14 16.41 0.97
N ASP A 26 0.85 15.22 1.50
CA ASP A 26 1.03 13.98 0.76
C ASP A 26 -0.19 13.70 -0.10
N LEU A 27 0.01 12.91 -1.14
CA LEU A 27 -1.07 12.51 -2.03
C LEU A 27 -1.35 11.01 -1.87
N LEU A 28 -2.61 10.67 -1.91
CA LEU A 28 -3.07 9.29 -1.93
C LEU A 28 -4.13 9.17 -3.01
N SER A 29 -3.94 8.23 -3.93
CA SER A 29 -4.87 7.99 -5.02
C SER A 29 -5.08 6.51 -5.22
N ARG A 30 -6.31 6.12 -5.45
CA ARG A 30 -6.61 4.76 -5.89
C ARG A 30 -6.44 4.72 -7.41
N PHE A 31 -5.49 3.94 -7.87
CA PHE A 31 -5.09 3.92 -9.28
C PHE A 31 -5.87 2.92 -10.12
N GLY A 32 -6.71 2.13 -9.52
CA GLY A 32 -7.54 1.15 -10.21
C GLY A 32 -7.54 -0.17 -9.45
N GLY A 33 -8.64 -0.92 -9.55
CA GLY A 33 -8.77 -2.19 -8.87
C GLY A 33 -8.37 -2.09 -7.40
N GLU A 34 -7.28 -2.74 -7.07
CA GLU A 34 -6.73 -2.78 -5.71
C GLU A 34 -5.36 -2.10 -5.60
N GLU A 35 -5.04 -1.22 -6.54
CA GLU A 35 -3.78 -0.49 -6.53
C GLU A 35 -3.96 0.94 -6.02
N PHE A 36 -3.00 1.37 -5.19
CA PHE A 36 -2.93 2.73 -4.66
C PHE A 36 -1.57 3.33 -4.97
N VAL A 37 -1.55 4.62 -5.20
CA VAL A 37 -0.32 5.39 -5.38
C VAL A 37 -0.28 6.47 -4.31
N MET A 38 0.86 6.60 -3.65
CA MET A 38 1.08 7.64 -2.66
C MET A 38 2.32 8.44 -3.01
N VAL A 39 2.27 9.74 -2.76
CA VAL A 39 3.44 10.62 -2.94
C VAL A 39 3.72 11.29 -1.61
N PHE A 40 4.92 11.07 -1.09
CA PHE A 40 5.39 11.70 0.15
C PHE A 40 6.36 12.79 -0.19
N TRP A 41 6.11 14.00 0.29
CA TRP A 41 6.99 15.14 0.11
C TRP A 41 8.03 15.21 1.23
N ASP A 42 9.24 15.67 0.89
CA ASP A 42 10.33 15.84 1.86
C ASP A 42 10.57 14.56 2.68
N CYS A 43 10.64 13.43 1.99
CA CYS A 43 10.74 12.13 2.63
C CYS A 43 11.82 11.31 1.93
N ASP A 44 12.83 10.88 2.66
CA ASP A 44 13.86 10.02 2.10
C ASP A 44 13.35 8.56 1.98
N ALA A 45 14.13 7.72 1.31
CA ALA A 45 13.74 6.33 1.06
C ALA A 45 13.53 5.55 2.36
N GLN A 46 14.39 5.75 3.33
CA GLN A 46 14.31 5.03 4.60
C GLN A 46 13.04 5.41 5.37
N THR A 47 12.76 6.70 5.47
CA THR A 47 11.55 7.19 6.15
C THR A 47 10.30 6.75 5.41
N GLY A 48 10.31 6.81 4.09
CA GLY A 48 9.18 6.35 3.27
C GLY A 48 8.89 4.88 3.49
N LYS A 49 9.92 4.06 3.52
CA LYS A 49 9.76 2.63 3.75
C LYS A 49 9.20 2.36 5.15
N GLN A 50 9.70 3.06 6.17
CA GLN A 50 9.19 2.93 7.54
C GLN A 50 7.71 3.30 7.61
N ARG A 51 7.32 4.39 6.94
CA ARG A 51 5.92 4.82 6.92
C ARG A 51 5.03 3.77 6.25
N MET A 52 5.46 3.24 5.11
CA MET A 52 4.71 2.21 4.41
C MET A 52 4.63 0.91 5.21
N ASP A 53 5.70 0.54 5.90
CA ASP A 53 5.67 -0.64 6.78
C ASP A 53 4.70 -0.45 7.94
N MET A 54 4.61 0.75 8.49
CA MET A 54 3.64 1.05 9.54
C MET A 54 2.20 0.89 9.03
N MET A 55 1.93 1.37 7.82
CA MET A 55 0.62 1.19 7.17
C MET A 55 0.32 -0.29 6.96
N ARG A 56 1.30 -1.04 6.47
CA ARG A 56 1.16 -2.48 6.21
C ARG A 56 0.85 -3.24 7.50
N GLU A 57 1.57 -2.93 8.57
CA GLU A 57 1.34 -3.55 9.86
C GLU A 57 -0.02 -3.17 10.44
N ALA A 58 -0.39 -1.89 10.32
CA ALA A 58 -1.69 -1.42 10.81
C ALA A 58 -2.83 -2.12 10.08
N PHE A 59 -2.74 -2.25 8.77
CA PHE A 59 -3.76 -2.97 8.01
C PHE A 59 -3.81 -4.46 8.38
N GLY A 60 -2.64 -5.05 8.61
CA GLY A 60 -2.54 -6.46 9.00
C GLY A 60 -3.21 -6.77 10.33
N ARG A 61 -3.39 -5.77 11.19
CA ARG A 61 -4.07 -5.94 12.47
C ARG A 61 -5.59 -5.80 12.37
N VAL A 62 -6.11 -5.33 11.25
CA VAL A 62 -7.56 -5.21 11.06
C VAL A 62 -8.16 -6.60 10.88
N VAL A 63 -9.17 -6.91 11.67
CA VAL A 63 -9.85 -8.20 11.61
C VAL A 63 -11.18 -8.01 10.90
N PHE A 64 -11.40 -8.81 9.86
CA PHE A 64 -12.63 -8.76 9.07
C PHE A 64 -13.50 -9.97 9.40
N GLN A 65 -14.76 -9.74 9.70
CA GLN A 65 -15.72 -10.80 9.89
C GLN A 65 -16.18 -11.29 8.51
N VAL A 66 -15.84 -12.51 8.16
CA VAL A 66 -16.13 -13.09 6.84
C VAL A 66 -17.45 -13.86 6.88
N THR A 67 -17.59 -14.69 7.90
CA THR A 67 -18.85 -15.41 8.21
C THR A 67 -19.10 -15.25 9.71
N PRO A 68 -20.28 -15.67 10.23
CA PRO A 68 -20.51 -15.61 11.67
C PRO A 68 -19.47 -16.36 12.50
N GLU A 69 -18.80 -17.36 11.90
CA GLU A 69 -17.82 -18.21 12.60
C GLU A 69 -16.37 -17.94 12.17
N GLU A 70 -16.16 -17.12 11.15
CA GLU A 70 -14.82 -16.97 10.57
C GLU A 70 -14.41 -15.49 10.48
N THR A 71 -13.17 -15.23 10.91
CA THR A 71 -12.54 -13.92 10.71
C THR A 71 -11.30 -14.09 9.84
N ARG A 72 -10.88 -13.02 9.18
CA ARG A 72 -9.65 -12.99 8.39
C ARG A 72 -8.94 -11.68 8.53
N GLN A 73 -7.63 -11.73 8.34
CA GLN A 73 -6.77 -10.58 8.21
C GLN A 73 -6.15 -10.60 6.82
N PHE A 74 -5.85 -9.43 6.31
CA PHE A 74 -5.30 -9.29 4.96
C PHE A 74 -4.01 -8.48 5.03
N SER A 75 -3.25 -8.52 3.95
CA SER A 75 -2.01 -7.79 3.85
C SER A 75 -1.94 -7.09 2.50
N PHE A 76 -1.00 -6.17 2.38
CA PHE A 76 -0.65 -5.62 1.08
C PHE A 76 0.86 -5.61 0.89
N SER A 77 1.26 -5.49 -0.36
CA SER A 77 2.66 -5.33 -0.73
C SER A 77 2.85 -3.94 -1.30
N GLY A 78 4.03 -3.38 -1.17
CA GLY A 78 4.32 -2.06 -1.68
C GLY A 78 5.68 -1.98 -2.34
N GLY A 79 5.81 -1.06 -3.27
CA GLY A 79 7.06 -0.71 -3.89
C GLY A 79 7.33 0.77 -3.71
N LEU A 80 8.58 1.13 -3.45
CA LEU A 80 8.99 2.49 -3.18
C LEU A 80 10.08 2.92 -4.15
N ALA A 81 9.97 4.14 -4.64
CA ALA A 81 11.03 4.79 -5.40
C ALA A 81 11.17 6.22 -4.94
N THR A 82 12.34 6.83 -5.12
CA THR A 82 12.68 8.09 -4.48
C THR A 82 13.43 9.01 -5.44
N PHE A 83 13.15 10.33 -5.38
CA PHE A 83 14.04 11.35 -5.91
C PHE A 83 15.16 11.58 -4.91
N PRO A 84 16.38 11.89 -5.37
CA PRO A 84 16.77 12.13 -6.75
C PRO A 84 17.27 10.91 -7.53
N GLU A 85 17.17 9.70 -6.99
CA GLU A 85 17.60 8.50 -7.69
C GLU A 85 16.85 8.30 -9.00
N CYS A 86 15.57 8.65 -9.03
CA CYS A 86 14.78 8.69 -10.25
C CYS A 86 14.74 10.13 -10.74
N LYS A 87 14.89 10.35 -12.05
CA LYS A 87 15.07 11.68 -12.64
C LYS A 87 13.80 12.25 -13.27
N SER A 88 12.73 11.48 -13.34
CA SER A 88 11.45 11.93 -13.91
C SER A 88 10.31 11.25 -13.19
N GLU A 89 9.10 11.79 -13.36
CA GLU A 89 7.90 11.20 -12.79
C GLU A 89 7.66 9.80 -13.35
N ASN A 90 7.88 9.61 -14.66
CA ASN A 90 7.71 8.31 -15.29
C ASN A 90 8.69 7.30 -14.73
N GLU A 91 9.95 7.70 -14.57
CA GLU A 91 10.97 6.81 -14.00
C GLU A 91 10.64 6.46 -12.57
N LEU A 92 10.17 7.43 -11.78
CA LEU A 92 9.77 7.23 -10.39
C LEU A 92 8.65 6.19 -10.30
N PHE A 93 7.61 6.35 -11.14
CA PHE A 93 6.47 5.44 -11.16
C PHE A 93 6.89 4.02 -11.58
N LEU A 94 7.67 3.93 -12.65
CA LEU A 94 8.14 2.64 -13.15
C LEU A 94 8.99 1.91 -12.12
N ARG A 95 9.84 2.66 -11.43
CA ARG A 95 10.72 2.07 -10.42
C ARG A 95 9.92 1.54 -9.23
N ALA A 96 8.93 2.32 -8.76
CA ALA A 96 8.05 1.88 -7.69
C ALA A 96 7.28 0.62 -8.10
N ASP A 97 6.82 0.57 -9.35
CA ASP A 97 6.10 -0.58 -9.87
C ASP A 97 6.98 -1.83 -9.92
N GLU A 98 8.26 -1.66 -10.33
CA GLU A 98 9.23 -2.75 -10.31
C GLU A 98 9.45 -3.28 -8.89
N GLN A 99 9.56 -2.37 -7.92
CA GLN A 99 9.75 -2.75 -6.53
C GLN A 99 8.52 -3.44 -5.96
N LEU A 100 7.33 -3.01 -6.38
CA LEU A 100 6.09 -3.71 -6.00
C LEU A 100 6.08 -5.14 -6.55
N TYR A 101 6.50 -5.31 -7.80
CA TYR A 101 6.62 -6.64 -8.39
C TYR A 101 7.58 -7.51 -7.57
N GLN A 102 8.73 -6.95 -7.16
CA GLN A 102 9.68 -7.68 -6.32
C GLN A 102 9.07 -8.09 -4.98
N ALA A 103 8.30 -7.20 -4.36
CA ALA A 103 7.63 -7.52 -3.11
C ALA A 103 6.67 -8.69 -3.28
N LYS A 104 5.94 -8.72 -4.37
CA LYS A 104 5.01 -9.83 -4.68
C LYS A 104 5.76 -11.13 -4.96
N GLN A 105 6.91 -11.05 -5.66
CA GLN A 105 7.74 -12.23 -5.94
C GLN A 105 8.42 -12.77 -4.69
N ASN A 106 8.77 -11.90 -3.76
CA ASN A 106 9.48 -12.27 -2.53
C ASN A 106 8.55 -12.77 -1.42
N GLY A 107 7.29 -13.06 -1.73
CA GLY A 107 6.36 -13.64 -0.77
C GLY A 107 5.24 -12.71 -0.32
N ARG A 108 5.13 -11.54 -0.92
CA ARG A 108 4.08 -10.56 -0.60
C ARG A 108 4.20 -10.03 0.83
N ASN A 109 3.26 -9.23 1.28
CA ASN A 109 3.20 -8.67 2.63
C ASN A 109 4.52 -8.03 3.05
N GLN A 110 5.06 -7.17 2.19
CA GLN A 110 6.32 -6.48 2.44
C GLN A 110 6.44 -5.26 1.54
N ILE A 111 7.35 -4.37 1.92
CA ILE A 111 7.67 -3.18 1.14
C ILE A 111 9.09 -3.35 0.59
N CYS A 112 9.24 -3.16 -0.72
CA CYS A 112 10.55 -3.19 -1.38
C CYS A 112 10.89 -1.81 -1.94
N GLY A 113 12.18 -1.51 -1.96
CA GLY A 113 12.63 -0.24 -2.50
C GLY A 113 13.82 0.38 -1.79
#